data_e027a6fd82b4b88a2fb74d3201cc69c4
#
_entry.id   e027a6fd82b4b88a2fb74d3201cc69c4
#
_cell.length_a   1.000
_cell.length_b   1.000
_cell.length_c   1.000
_cell.angle_alpha   90.00
_cell.angle_beta   90.00
_cell.angle_gamma   90.00
#
_symmetry.space_group_name_H-M   'P 1'
#
loop_
_entity.id
_entity.type
_entity.pdbx_description
1 polymer ?
#
loop_
_entity_poly.entity_id
_entity_poly.type
_entity_poly.pdbx_seq_one_letter_code
_entity_poly.pdbx_strand_id
1 'polypeptide(L)'
;MSKNTQLERNKSSNKKIFRPEREAQILRKIINSNKGPLKNEHLYTIYREIISACLSLETDIKVTCLGPEGSFSNAALNKFFGSSVTTVFNNSISDVFSEVQTKKASYGVVPIENSYLGSINLTLEHLMNKQTIICGEINLPINHCLLSKSKKLKDIKKVYSHEQS
;
A
#
# COMPACT_ATOMS: atom_id res chain seq x y z
N MET A 1 -34.08 14.32 10.74
CA MET A 1 -33.05 15.00 11.54
C MET A 1 -32.23 13.99 12.33
N SER A 2 -31.36 13.18 11.70
CA SER A 2 -30.58 12.17 12.46
C SER A 2 -29.23 11.75 11.82
N LYS A 3 -28.80 12.36 10.72
CA LYS A 3 -27.56 11.98 10.05
C LYS A 3 -26.30 12.77 10.46
N ASN A 4 -26.47 13.92 11.11
CA ASN A 4 -25.31 14.76 11.51
C ASN A 4 -24.69 14.41 12.87
N THR A 5 -25.40 13.68 13.73
CA THR A 5 -24.95 13.46 15.11
C THR A 5 -23.83 12.42 15.26
N GLN A 6 -23.71 11.48 14.29
CA GLN A 6 -22.62 10.49 14.32
C GLN A 6 -21.30 11.02 13.73
N LEU A 7 -21.36 11.89 12.75
CA LEU A 7 -20.19 12.56 12.17
C LEU A 7 -19.52 13.54 13.16
N GLU A 8 -20.31 14.21 13.99
CA GLU A 8 -19.79 15.13 14.99
C GLU A 8 -19.15 14.43 16.19
N ARG A 9 -19.63 13.24 16.58
CA ARG A 9 -19.02 12.44 17.67
C ARG A 9 -17.62 11.95 17.34
N ASN A 10 -17.28 11.75 16.08
CA ASN A 10 -15.95 11.30 15.66
C ASN A 10 -14.93 12.44 15.56
N LYS A 11 -15.37 13.68 15.41
CA LYS A 11 -14.49 14.87 15.35
C LYS A 11 -13.91 15.29 16.70
N SER A 12 -14.51 14.88 17.82
CA SER A 12 -14.10 15.30 19.17
C SER A 12 -13.14 14.35 19.89
N SER A 13 -12.80 13.20 19.30
CA SER A 13 -11.79 12.31 19.88
C SER A 13 -10.61 12.18 18.93
N ASN A 14 -9.41 12.43 19.44
CA ASN A 14 -8.09 12.25 18.81
C ASN A 14 -7.83 10.74 18.50
N LYS A 15 -8.84 10.00 18.08
CA LYS A 15 -8.79 8.60 17.74
C LYS A 15 -8.23 8.47 16.32
N LYS A 16 -7.09 7.81 16.19
CA LYS A 16 -6.56 7.34 14.89
C LYS A 16 -7.69 6.65 14.13
N ILE A 17 -8.19 7.28 13.06
CA ILE A 17 -9.32 6.79 12.26
C ILE A 17 -8.92 5.51 11.53
N PHE A 18 -7.71 5.50 10.94
CA PHE A 18 -7.11 4.31 10.35
C PHE A 18 -6.45 3.43 11.42
N ARG A 19 -6.90 2.20 11.54
CA ARG A 19 -6.40 1.18 12.48
C ARG A 19 -6.05 -0.10 11.72
N PRO A 20 -4.81 -0.25 11.24
CA PRO A 20 -4.40 -1.41 10.44
C PRO A 20 -4.71 -2.74 11.11
N GLU A 21 -4.53 -2.83 12.43
CA GLU A 21 -4.79 -4.04 13.21
C GLU A 21 -6.26 -4.45 13.18
N ARG A 22 -7.17 -3.47 13.34
CA ARG A 22 -8.61 -3.72 13.31
C ARG A 22 -9.09 -4.13 11.93
N GLU A 23 -8.56 -3.50 10.89
CA GLU A 23 -8.89 -3.85 9.52
C GLU A 23 -8.39 -5.25 9.17
N ALA A 24 -7.17 -5.60 9.57
CA ALA A 24 -6.64 -6.94 9.41
C ALA A 24 -7.51 -7.99 10.13
N GLN A 25 -8.03 -7.69 11.33
CA GLN A 25 -8.96 -8.58 12.05
C GLN A 25 -10.29 -8.75 11.29
N ILE A 26 -10.86 -7.66 10.77
CA ILE A 26 -12.10 -7.70 9.98
C ILE A 26 -11.90 -8.57 8.73
N LEU A 27 -10.82 -8.33 7.97
CA LEU A 27 -10.52 -9.09 6.76
C LEU A 27 -10.27 -10.57 7.06
N ARG A 28 -9.54 -10.91 8.13
CA ARG A 28 -9.35 -12.31 8.56
C ARG A 28 -10.69 -12.97 8.92
N LYS A 29 -11.58 -12.27 9.63
CA LYS A 29 -12.89 -12.79 9.99
C LYS A 29 -13.73 -13.10 8.76
N ILE A 30 -13.73 -12.20 7.77
CA ILE A 30 -14.44 -12.37 6.50
C ILE A 30 -13.91 -13.60 5.74
N ILE A 31 -12.58 -13.71 5.61
CA ILE A 31 -11.94 -14.83 4.92
C ILE A 31 -12.23 -16.14 5.61
N ASN A 32 -12.13 -16.20 6.94
CA ASN A 32 -12.40 -17.42 7.72
C ASN A 32 -13.88 -17.85 7.66
N SER A 33 -14.79 -16.91 7.43
CA SER A 33 -16.23 -17.18 7.30
C SER A 33 -16.64 -17.55 5.88
N ASN A 34 -15.71 -17.51 4.92
CA ASN A 34 -16.01 -17.82 3.53
C ASN A 34 -16.35 -19.29 3.33
N LYS A 35 -17.58 -19.56 2.94
CA LYS A 35 -18.09 -20.89 2.51
C LYS A 35 -18.66 -20.83 1.09
N GLY A 36 -18.50 -19.71 0.42
CA GLY A 36 -19.04 -19.46 -0.92
C GLY A 36 -18.05 -19.82 -2.03
N PRO A 37 -18.45 -19.64 -3.28
CA PRO A 37 -17.63 -19.96 -4.46
C PRO A 37 -16.51 -18.96 -4.74
N LEU A 38 -16.52 -17.79 -4.10
CA LEU A 38 -15.47 -16.77 -4.29
C LEU A 38 -14.17 -17.19 -3.59
N LYS A 39 -13.06 -17.03 -4.28
CA LYS A 39 -11.73 -17.24 -3.69
C LYS A 39 -11.46 -16.19 -2.60
N ASN A 40 -10.69 -16.56 -1.59
CA ASN A 40 -10.33 -15.67 -0.49
C ASN A 40 -9.61 -14.40 -0.95
N GLU A 41 -8.81 -14.49 -2.01
CA GLU A 41 -8.12 -13.35 -2.63
C GLU A 41 -9.11 -12.31 -3.19
N HIS A 42 -10.19 -12.77 -3.84
CA HIS A 42 -11.23 -11.89 -4.35
C HIS A 42 -11.99 -11.20 -3.21
N LEU A 43 -12.33 -11.95 -2.15
CA LEU A 43 -12.97 -11.38 -0.97
C LEU A 43 -12.08 -10.33 -0.30
N TYR A 44 -10.78 -10.63 -0.13
CA TYR A 44 -9.83 -9.67 0.42
C TYR A 44 -9.85 -8.37 -0.36
N THR A 45 -9.74 -8.44 -1.69
CA THR A 45 -9.70 -7.25 -2.56
C THR A 45 -11.00 -6.44 -2.47
N ILE A 46 -12.16 -7.10 -2.58
CA ILE A 46 -13.46 -6.42 -2.51
C ILE A 46 -13.63 -5.69 -1.16
N TYR A 47 -13.39 -6.39 -0.06
CA TYR A 47 -13.57 -5.78 1.27
C TYR A 47 -12.50 -4.74 1.59
N ARG A 48 -11.28 -4.87 1.05
CA ARG A 48 -10.25 -3.83 1.14
C ARG A 48 -10.73 -2.52 0.48
N GLU A 49 -11.31 -2.60 -0.70
CA GLU A 49 -11.85 -1.43 -1.40
C GLU A 49 -13.06 -0.82 -0.68
N ILE A 50 -13.95 -1.64 -0.15
CA ILE A 50 -15.08 -1.15 0.67
C ILE A 50 -14.56 -0.39 1.90
N ILE A 51 -13.60 -0.95 2.63
CA ILE A 51 -13.01 -0.30 3.82
C ILE A 51 -12.32 1.00 3.41
N SER A 52 -11.54 1.00 2.34
CA SER A 52 -10.85 2.18 1.82
C SER A 52 -11.83 3.30 1.47
N ALA A 53 -12.89 2.99 0.74
CA ALA A 53 -13.94 3.94 0.38
C ALA A 53 -14.67 4.49 1.62
N CYS A 54 -15.00 3.65 2.60
CA CYS A 54 -15.61 4.11 3.84
C CYS A 54 -14.70 5.06 4.64
N LEU A 55 -13.40 4.75 4.71
CA LEU A 55 -12.42 5.59 5.41
C LEU A 55 -12.23 6.95 4.72
N SER A 56 -12.24 6.98 3.39
CA SER A 56 -12.10 8.24 2.63
C SER A 56 -13.25 9.22 2.88
N LEU A 57 -14.42 8.73 3.29
CA LEU A 57 -15.54 9.57 3.69
C LEU A 57 -15.34 10.20 5.09
N GLU A 58 -14.53 9.59 5.93
CA GLU A 58 -14.28 10.08 7.29
C GLU A 58 -13.07 11.02 7.34
N THR A 59 -12.04 10.76 6.55
CA THR A 59 -10.80 11.54 6.53
C THR A 59 -10.03 11.37 5.23
N ASP A 60 -9.34 12.43 4.80
CA ASP A 60 -8.36 12.36 3.71
C ASP A 60 -7.04 11.73 4.24
N ILE A 61 -6.86 10.44 3.98
CA ILE A 61 -5.64 9.74 4.33
C ILE A 61 -4.63 9.91 3.19
N LYS A 62 -3.56 10.67 3.47
CA LYS A 62 -2.43 10.81 2.55
C LYS A 62 -1.39 9.75 2.82
N VAL A 63 -1.05 8.99 1.79
CA VAL A 63 -0.03 7.95 1.84
C VAL A 63 1.04 8.25 0.81
N THR A 64 2.28 8.30 1.24
CA THR A 64 3.43 8.55 0.36
C THR A 64 4.15 7.26 0.02
N CYS A 65 4.70 7.14 -1.19
CA CYS A 65 5.52 6.00 -1.60
C CYS A 65 6.58 6.41 -2.62
N LEU A 66 7.53 5.48 -2.85
CA LEU A 66 8.50 5.64 -3.93
C LEU A 66 7.79 5.53 -5.28
N GLY A 67 7.95 6.56 -6.12
CA GLY A 67 7.37 6.64 -7.45
C GLY A 67 8.15 5.85 -8.51
N PRO A 68 7.73 5.97 -9.76
CA PRO A 68 6.56 6.68 -10.26
C PRO A 68 5.23 5.96 -9.97
N GLU A 69 4.11 6.55 -10.41
CA GLU A 69 2.82 5.85 -10.49
C GLU A 69 2.96 4.55 -11.30
N GLY A 70 2.27 3.49 -10.86
CA GLY A 70 2.40 2.16 -11.47
C GLY A 70 3.65 1.38 -11.01
N SER A 71 4.49 1.93 -10.13
CA SER A 71 5.63 1.20 -9.52
C SER A 71 5.16 0.09 -8.58
N PHE A 72 6.08 -0.82 -8.22
CA PHE A 72 5.79 -1.87 -7.22
C PHE A 72 5.44 -1.28 -5.85
N SER A 73 6.04 -0.14 -5.46
CA SER A 73 5.67 0.57 -4.24
C SER A 73 4.24 1.09 -4.30
N ASN A 74 3.79 1.60 -5.45
CA ASN A 74 2.40 2.00 -5.65
C ASN A 74 1.45 0.80 -5.62
N ALA A 75 1.81 -0.32 -6.24
CA ALA A 75 1.03 -1.55 -6.18
C ALA A 75 0.91 -2.09 -4.74
N ALA A 76 2.00 -2.03 -3.96
CA ALA A 76 1.99 -2.39 -2.55
C ALA A 76 1.09 -1.46 -1.72
N LEU A 77 1.16 -0.15 -1.97
CA LEU A 77 0.31 0.85 -1.34
C LEU A 77 -1.18 0.53 -1.57
N ASN A 78 -1.58 0.33 -2.82
CA ASN A 78 -2.95 0.01 -3.18
C ASN A 78 -3.42 -1.33 -2.56
N LYS A 79 -2.54 -2.32 -2.51
CA LYS A 79 -2.85 -3.61 -1.86
C LYS A 79 -3.14 -3.45 -0.36
N PHE A 80 -2.48 -2.53 0.33
CA PHE A 80 -2.61 -2.36 1.79
C PHE A 80 -3.71 -1.37 2.16
N PHE A 81 -3.78 -0.23 1.49
CA PHE A 81 -4.70 0.87 1.82
C PHE A 81 -5.97 0.88 0.97
N GLY A 82 -5.98 0.19 -0.18
CA GLY A 82 -7.01 0.32 -1.20
C GLY A 82 -6.79 1.57 -2.08
N SER A 83 -7.71 1.81 -3.01
CA SER A 83 -7.56 2.83 -4.05
C SER A 83 -8.08 4.22 -3.67
N SER A 84 -8.79 4.35 -2.54
CA SER A 84 -9.46 5.61 -2.15
C SER A 84 -8.60 6.54 -1.29
N VAL A 85 -7.31 6.24 -1.10
CA VAL A 85 -6.37 7.12 -0.38
C VAL A 85 -5.71 8.11 -1.33
N THR A 86 -5.35 9.29 -0.83
CA THR A 86 -4.56 10.25 -1.60
C THR A 86 -3.10 9.80 -1.63
N THR A 87 -2.60 9.40 -2.82
CA THR A 87 -1.22 8.94 -3.00
C THR A 87 -0.29 10.09 -3.38
N VAL A 88 0.86 10.17 -2.71
CA VAL A 88 1.94 11.11 -3.02
C VAL A 88 3.17 10.30 -3.46
N PHE A 89 3.68 10.58 -4.66
CA PHE A 89 4.86 9.90 -5.20
C PHE A 89 6.12 10.71 -4.94
N ASN A 90 7.16 10.05 -4.45
CA ASN A 90 8.47 10.64 -4.19
C ASN A 90 9.57 9.96 -5.02
N ASN A 91 10.65 10.69 -5.25
CA ASN A 91 11.77 10.20 -6.06
C ASN A 91 12.79 9.41 -5.24
N SER A 92 12.77 9.52 -3.92
CA SER A 92 13.70 8.82 -3.04
C SER A 92 13.02 8.26 -1.79
N ILE A 93 13.61 7.22 -1.21
CA ILE A 93 13.17 6.64 0.08
C ILE A 93 13.26 7.69 1.19
N SER A 94 14.31 8.51 1.19
CA SER A 94 14.51 9.58 2.18
C SER A 94 13.38 10.62 2.15
N ASP A 95 12.87 10.95 0.96
CA ASP A 95 11.74 11.88 0.81
C ASP A 95 10.46 11.27 1.39
N VAL A 96 10.22 9.97 1.19
CA VAL A 96 9.08 9.25 1.80
C VAL A 96 9.13 9.36 3.32
N PHE A 97 10.28 9.11 3.94
CA PHE A 97 10.44 9.27 5.39
C PHE A 97 10.24 10.72 5.84
N SER A 98 10.81 11.69 5.13
CA SER A 98 10.66 13.12 5.42
C SER A 98 9.22 13.58 5.38
N GLU A 99 8.43 13.15 4.41
CA GLU A 99 7.00 13.48 4.29
C GLU A 99 6.19 12.97 5.50
N VAL A 100 6.48 11.76 5.99
CA VAL A 100 5.83 11.20 7.17
C VAL A 100 6.28 11.92 8.45
N GLN A 101 7.58 12.17 8.62
CA GLN A 101 8.14 12.84 9.80
C GLN A 101 7.64 14.28 9.92
N THR A 102 7.50 14.99 8.80
CA THR A 102 6.96 16.36 8.75
C THR A 102 5.43 16.41 8.76
N LYS A 103 4.76 15.26 8.88
CA LYS A 103 3.28 15.13 8.91
C LYS A 103 2.57 15.64 7.65
N LYS A 104 3.26 15.73 6.53
CA LYS A 104 2.67 16.03 5.22
C LYS A 104 1.91 14.82 4.66
N ALA A 105 2.38 13.61 5.00
CA ALA A 105 1.67 12.35 4.78
C ALA A 105 1.43 11.62 6.11
N SER A 106 0.34 10.89 6.20
CA SER A 106 -0.02 10.10 7.40
C SER A 106 0.77 8.80 7.48
N TYR A 107 1.09 8.22 6.32
CA TYR A 107 1.79 6.94 6.18
C TYR A 107 2.77 7.00 5.02
N GLY A 108 3.80 6.14 5.08
CA GLY A 108 4.75 5.93 4.01
C GLY A 108 4.87 4.44 3.68
N VAL A 109 5.00 4.12 2.40
CA VAL A 109 5.28 2.76 1.92
C VAL A 109 6.65 2.76 1.28
N VAL A 110 7.57 1.99 1.84
CA VAL A 110 8.97 1.88 1.41
C VAL A 110 9.34 0.41 1.20
N PRO A 111 10.17 0.08 0.21
CA PRO A 111 10.69 -1.25 0.05
C PRO A 111 11.74 -1.52 1.15
N ILE A 112 11.69 -2.70 1.78
CA ILE A 112 12.65 -3.12 2.79
C ILE A 112 13.57 -4.23 2.28
N GLU A 113 13.06 -5.06 1.40
CA GLU A 113 13.78 -6.20 0.84
C GLU A 113 13.31 -6.48 -0.59
N ASN A 114 14.25 -6.91 -1.40
CA ASN A 114 14.01 -7.42 -2.74
C ASN A 114 14.69 -8.79 -2.83
N SER A 115 13.98 -9.81 -3.31
CA SER A 115 14.49 -11.19 -3.43
C SER A 115 15.76 -11.32 -4.29
N TYR A 116 16.03 -10.35 -5.17
CA TYR A 116 17.22 -10.33 -6.01
C TYR A 116 18.40 -9.56 -5.38
N LEU A 117 18.14 -8.41 -4.77
CA LEU A 117 19.16 -7.51 -4.21
C LEU A 117 19.33 -7.66 -2.68
N GLY A 118 18.44 -8.40 -2.02
CA GLY A 118 18.42 -8.49 -0.56
C GLY A 118 17.86 -7.24 0.11
N SER A 119 18.35 -6.96 1.31
CA SER A 119 17.87 -5.87 2.16
C SER A 119 18.28 -4.49 1.61
N ILE A 120 17.35 -3.52 1.72
CA ILE A 120 17.59 -2.12 1.31
C ILE A 120 18.10 -1.33 2.52
N ASN A 121 19.42 -1.17 2.60
CA ASN A 121 20.10 -0.55 3.75
C ASN A 121 19.58 0.84 4.08
N LEU A 122 19.29 1.68 3.07
CA LEU A 122 18.75 3.01 3.27
C LEU A 122 17.43 3.03 4.05
N THR A 123 16.54 2.08 3.78
CA THR A 123 15.29 1.93 4.55
C THR A 123 15.58 1.53 6.00
N LEU A 124 16.51 0.59 6.21
CA LEU A 124 16.89 0.15 7.56
C LEU A 124 17.53 1.28 8.36
N GLU A 125 18.41 2.09 7.76
CA GLU A 125 19.02 3.26 8.39
C GLU A 125 17.97 4.28 8.86
N HIS A 126 16.99 4.59 8.00
CA HIS A 126 15.90 5.50 8.39
C HIS A 126 15.03 4.95 9.53
N LEU A 127 14.76 3.63 9.53
CA LEU A 127 13.98 2.98 10.60
C LEU A 127 14.74 2.97 11.94
N MET A 128 16.07 2.88 11.92
CA MET A 128 16.88 2.94 13.15
C MET A 128 16.78 4.29 13.88
N ASN A 129 16.47 5.36 13.19
CA ASN A 129 16.32 6.71 13.77
C ASN A 129 15.09 6.86 14.68
N LYS A 130 14.24 5.85 14.81
CA LYS A 130 13.06 5.76 15.71
C LYS A 130 12.07 6.93 15.62
N GLN A 131 12.10 7.72 14.56
CA GLN A 131 11.16 8.83 14.35
C GLN A 131 9.85 8.40 13.69
N THR A 132 9.82 7.17 13.19
CA THR A 132 8.67 6.54 12.57
C THR A 132 8.38 5.19 13.19
N ILE A 133 7.14 4.73 13.12
CA ILE A 133 6.69 3.45 13.68
C ILE A 133 6.24 2.57 12.52
N ILE A 134 6.72 1.34 12.50
CA ILE A 134 6.24 0.32 11.55
C ILE A 134 4.82 -0.08 11.97
N CYS A 135 3.85 0.10 11.07
CA CYS A 135 2.44 -0.23 11.30
C CYS A 135 1.93 -1.39 10.44
N GLY A 136 2.74 -1.90 9.54
CA GLY A 136 2.37 -3.06 8.71
C GLY A 136 3.48 -3.51 7.80
N GLU A 137 3.31 -4.69 7.23
CA GLU A 137 4.17 -5.32 6.25
C GLU A 137 3.35 -5.72 5.03
N ILE A 138 3.93 -5.57 3.85
CA ILE A 138 3.30 -5.91 2.58
C ILE A 138 4.24 -6.81 1.79
N ASN A 139 3.81 -8.04 1.57
CA ASN A 139 4.48 -8.94 0.64
C ASN A 139 3.81 -8.82 -0.73
N LEU A 140 4.57 -8.40 -1.75
CA LEU A 140 4.12 -8.25 -3.13
C LEU A 140 4.85 -9.26 -4.02
N PRO A 141 4.20 -10.33 -4.50
CA PRO A 141 4.80 -11.22 -5.47
C PRO A 141 4.98 -10.50 -6.81
N ILE A 142 6.22 -10.45 -7.29
CA ILE A 142 6.59 -9.81 -8.56
C ILE A 142 6.92 -10.91 -9.55
N ASN A 143 6.15 -10.98 -10.65
CA ASN A 143 6.36 -11.91 -11.74
C ASN A 143 6.62 -11.12 -13.02
N HIS A 144 7.87 -11.08 -13.46
CA HIS A 144 8.22 -10.42 -14.72
C HIS A 144 7.79 -11.27 -15.91
N CYS A 145 7.20 -10.61 -16.91
CA CYS A 145 6.77 -11.23 -18.16
C CYS A 145 7.47 -10.56 -19.34
N LEU A 146 8.01 -11.37 -20.25
CA LEU A 146 8.54 -10.86 -21.52
C LEU A 146 7.38 -10.62 -22.49
N LEU A 147 7.15 -9.34 -22.82
CA LEU A 147 6.14 -8.94 -23.80
C LEU A 147 6.77 -8.72 -25.15
N SER A 148 6.24 -9.35 -26.20
CA SER A 148 6.75 -9.22 -27.58
C SER A 148 5.64 -9.38 -28.59
N LYS A 149 5.78 -8.70 -29.73
CA LYS A 149 4.96 -8.97 -30.93
C LYS A 149 5.39 -10.26 -31.63
N SER A 150 6.61 -10.74 -31.40
CA SER A 150 7.15 -11.98 -31.95
C SER A 150 6.59 -13.18 -31.21
N LYS A 151 6.17 -14.21 -31.96
CA LYS A 151 5.68 -15.47 -31.38
C LYS A 151 6.79 -16.41 -30.90
N LYS A 152 8.03 -16.18 -31.33
CA LYS A 152 9.18 -17.03 -30.99
C LYS A 152 10.25 -16.21 -30.29
N LEU A 153 10.79 -16.72 -29.19
CA LEU A 153 11.84 -16.08 -28.41
C LEU A 153 13.09 -15.73 -29.23
N LYS A 154 13.47 -16.60 -30.16
CA LYS A 154 14.64 -16.43 -31.07
C LYS A 154 14.53 -15.23 -32.01
N ASP A 155 13.33 -14.71 -32.25
CA ASP A 155 13.11 -13.58 -33.15
C ASP A 155 13.26 -12.24 -32.42
N ILE A 156 13.42 -12.26 -31.06
CA ILE A 156 13.60 -11.08 -30.21
C ILE A 156 15.08 -10.70 -30.28
N LYS A 157 15.38 -9.55 -30.88
CA LYS A 157 16.76 -9.05 -31.01
C LYS A 157 17.14 -8.04 -29.92
N LYS A 158 16.15 -7.43 -29.21
CA LYS A 158 16.39 -6.41 -28.20
C LYS A 158 15.29 -6.47 -27.14
N VAL A 159 15.70 -6.36 -25.89
CA VAL A 159 14.82 -6.30 -24.71
C VAL A 159 15.03 -4.94 -24.04
N TYR A 160 13.93 -4.31 -23.63
CA TYR A 160 13.94 -3.10 -22.83
C TYR A 160 13.40 -3.43 -21.44
N SER A 161 14.14 -3.08 -20.43
CA SER A 161 13.80 -3.36 -19.03
C SER A 161 14.43 -2.32 -18.13
N HIS A 162 13.99 -2.24 -16.88
CA HIS A 162 14.71 -1.56 -15.83
C HIS A 162 15.98 -2.34 -15.50
N GLU A 163 17.04 -1.65 -15.04
CA GLU A 163 18.34 -2.27 -14.72
C GLU A 163 18.25 -3.41 -13.71
N GLN A 164 17.23 -3.39 -12.85
CA GLN A 164 16.98 -4.38 -11.78
C GLN A 164 15.96 -5.46 -12.18
N SER A 165 15.61 -5.59 -13.46
CA SER A 165 14.58 -6.56 -13.93
C SER A 165 15.20 -7.71 -14.71
#